data_c6a7b83ba583d5b98051508575ccd26f
#
_entry.id   c6a7b83ba583d5b98051508575ccd26f
#
_cell.length_a   1.000
_cell.length_b   1.000
_cell.length_c   1.000
_cell.angle_alpha   90.00
_cell.angle_beta   90.00
_cell.angle_gamma   90.00
#
_symmetry.space_group_name_H-M   'P 1'
#
loop_
_entity.id
_entity.type
_entity.pdbx_description
1 polymer ?
#
loop_
_entity_poly.entity_id
_entity_poly.type
_entity_poly.pdbx_seq_one_letter_code
_entity_poly.pdbx_strand_id
1 'polypeptide(L)'
;MPLLTWPHKHLAEPAPAALRLDSVVYPHGCGYPDAAAENRLFQGDNLGIMAALLPDYEGRVQLIYADPPFFTNRKYAARIGRGEDSRKPAGWQLSDGYQDNWSSLDGYLQFLYERLALMVRLLAPNGMLYLHLDWHADAYARLLLDELLGPEKLVNEIIWVYHGPSPIRTAFSRKHDMILAYARGGSYIFNADAVREPYNPSTVNTFKSSAKAGFGKIPDLARGKVPEDWWYFPVVARLHTERTGYPTQKPEALLERIILASSNPGDLVADFFCGSGTTPAVAARTGRRFLAADSSRRAIHTTRSRLAGSFRPFSVEEGSAPASHRRPPRTRVLMKDGRLTLDTPLELDYWEVDPAWQGGPFRSAAQAVRPVRSGRIPLALEIKNGRDVRVRMVTVQGETYQLDVEAVADAADGL
;
A
#
# COMPACT_ATOMS: atom_id res chain seq x y z
N MET A 1 -4.26 -29.23 -19.44
CA MET A 1 -4.09 -28.51 -18.18
C MET A 1 -5.35 -28.75 -17.33
N PRO A 2 -5.25 -29.07 -16.04
CA PRO A 2 -6.41 -29.15 -15.18
C PRO A 2 -7.06 -27.76 -15.04
N LEU A 3 -8.39 -27.71 -15.13
CA LEU A 3 -9.16 -26.47 -14.99
C LEU A 3 -9.95 -26.54 -13.68
N LEU A 4 -9.89 -25.44 -12.91
CA LEU A 4 -10.75 -25.26 -11.76
C LEU A 4 -12.11 -24.73 -12.23
N THR A 5 -13.18 -25.43 -11.91
CA THR A 5 -14.55 -25.07 -12.33
C THR A 5 -15.48 -24.94 -11.14
N TRP A 6 -16.40 -24.00 -11.21
CA TRP A 6 -17.50 -23.81 -10.24
C TRP A 6 -18.76 -23.32 -10.98
N PRO A 7 -19.95 -23.44 -10.38
CA PRO A 7 -21.18 -22.91 -10.94
C PRO A 7 -21.05 -21.42 -11.28
N HIS A 8 -21.45 -21.04 -12.49
CA HIS A 8 -21.42 -19.64 -12.97
C HIS A 8 -20.03 -19.03 -13.12
N LYS A 9 -18.96 -19.82 -13.22
CA LYS A 9 -17.64 -19.32 -13.60
C LYS A 9 -17.71 -18.54 -14.90
N HIS A 10 -17.33 -17.27 -14.90
CA HIS A 10 -17.33 -16.43 -16.08
C HIS A 10 -16.30 -15.29 -15.96
N LEU A 11 -15.93 -14.72 -17.10
CA LEU A 11 -15.23 -13.45 -17.18
C LEU A 11 -16.12 -12.51 -18.00
N ALA A 12 -16.75 -11.57 -17.32
CA ALA A 12 -17.46 -10.47 -17.96
C ALA A 12 -16.54 -9.25 -18.05
N GLU A 13 -16.75 -8.40 -19.05
CA GLU A 13 -16.10 -7.09 -19.05
C GLU A 13 -16.74 -6.24 -17.93
N PRO A 14 -15.99 -5.89 -16.89
CA PRO A 14 -16.54 -5.13 -15.77
C PRO A 14 -16.81 -3.69 -16.18
N ALA A 15 -17.87 -3.12 -15.62
CA ALA A 15 -18.15 -1.70 -15.80
C ALA A 15 -17.02 -0.84 -15.18
N PRO A 16 -16.43 0.10 -15.92
CA PRO A 16 -15.40 0.98 -15.39
C PRO A 16 -15.99 1.91 -14.33
N ALA A 17 -15.25 2.11 -13.23
CA ALA A 17 -15.59 3.09 -12.22
C ALA A 17 -15.50 4.52 -12.80
N ALA A 18 -16.43 5.39 -12.42
CA ALA A 18 -16.33 6.82 -12.71
C ALA A 18 -15.32 7.45 -11.73
N LEU A 19 -14.05 7.49 -12.11
CA LEU A 19 -12.97 8.03 -11.29
C LEU A 19 -13.08 9.57 -11.22
N ARG A 20 -13.11 10.09 -9.99
CA ARG A 20 -13.13 11.53 -9.72
C ARG A 20 -11.89 11.91 -8.91
N LEU A 21 -11.14 12.90 -9.39
CA LEU A 21 -10.03 13.45 -8.64
C LEU A 21 -10.53 14.18 -7.39
N ASP A 22 -10.19 13.66 -6.19
CA ASP A 22 -10.48 14.30 -4.92
C ASP A 22 -9.38 15.31 -4.55
N SER A 23 -8.14 14.89 -4.66
CA SER A 23 -7.01 15.74 -4.28
C SER A 23 -5.71 15.36 -4.96
N VAL A 24 -4.79 16.33 -5.02
CA VAL A 24 -3.36 16.11 -5.30
C VAL A 24 -2.59 16.49 -4.05
N VAL A 25 -1.78 15.59 -3.57
CA VAL A 25 -0.92 15.79 -2.40
C VAL A 25 0.51 16.05 -2.88
N TYR A 26 1.08 17.13 -2.39
CA TYR A 26 2.46 17.56 -2.64
C TYR A 26 3.25 17.41 -1.33
N PRO A 27 3.82 16.23 -1.01
CA PRO A 27 4.54 16.01 0.22
C PRO A 27 5.66 17.04 0.40
N HIS A 28 5.72 17.67 1.57
CA HIS A 28 6.67 18.76 1.86
C HIS A 28 6.60 19.94 0.86
N GLY A 29 5.46 20.12 0.19
CA GLY A 29 5.29 21.15 -0.84
C GLY A 29 6.06 20.89 -2.14
N CYS A 30 6.57 19.68 -2.33
CA CYS A 30 7.42 19.32 -3.46
C CYS A 30 6.66 19.43 -4.79
N GLY A 31 7.06 20.38 -5.64
CA GLY A 31 6.45 20.61 -6.94
C GLY A 31 5.10 21.32 -6.93
N TYR A 32 4.61 21.81 -5.78
CA TYR A 32 3.36 22.57 -5.70
C TYR A 32 3.47 23.90 -6.48
N PRO A 33 2.45 24.33 -7.22
CA PRO A 33 1.19 23.63 -7.53
C PRO A 33 1.22 22.84 -8.87
N ASP A 34 2.34 22.85 -9.61
CA ASP A 34 2.37 22.54 -11.04
C ASP A 34 2.88 21.13 -11.38
N ALA A 35 3.56 20.46 -10.44
CA ALA A 35 4.07 19.13 -10.72
C ALA A 35 2.93 18.10 -10.93
N ALA A 36 3.01 17.37 -12.04
CA ALA A 36 2.09 16.30 -12.35
C ALA A 36 2.16 15.17 -11.28
N ALA A 37 1.02 14.69 -10.84
CA ALA A 37 0.93 13.55 -9.94
C ALA A 37 0.97 12.25 -10.77
N GLU A 38 2.17 11.73 -11.03
CA GLU A 38 2.34 10.47 -11.76
C GLU A 38 1.97 9.23 -10.93
N ASN A 39 1.89 9.40 -9.61
CA ASN A 39 1.49 8.37 -8.66
C ASN A 39 0.00 8.55 -8.33
N ARG A 40 -0.74 7.45 -8.30
CA ARG A 40 -2.20 7.52 -8.15
C ARG A 40 -2.68 6.56 -7.07
N LEU A 41 -3.50 7.07 -6.15
CA LEU A 41 -4.15 6.33 -5.07
C LEU A 41 -5.67 6.37 -5.28
N PHE A 42 -6.31 5.21 -5.33
CA PHE A 42 -7.74 5.09 -5.66
C PHE A 42 -8.54 4.52 -4.49
N GLN A 43 -9.67 5.15 -4.19
CA GLN A 43 -10.64 4.64 -3.23
C GLN A 43 -11.84 4.04 -3.97
N GLY A 44 -12.13 2.76 -3.77
CA GLY A 44 -13.29 2.08 -4.36
C GLY A 44 -13.05 0.61 -4.62
N ASP A 45 -14.02 -0.05 -5.27
CA ASP A 45 -13.86 -1.43 -5.71
C ASP A 45 -12.80 -1.51 -6.82
N ASN A 46 -11.77 -2.31 -6.56
CA ASN A 46 -10.64 -2.45 -7.47
C ASN A 46 -11.00 -3.08 -8.81
N LEU A 47 -12.09 -3.86 -8.92
CA LEU A 47 -12.55 -4.39 -10.20
C LEU A 47 -12.93 -3.26 -11.17
N GLY A 48 -13.79 -2.35 -10.71
CA GLY A 48 -14.20 -1.17 -11.48
C GLY A 48 -13.05 -0.18 -11.72
N ILE A 49 -12.15 -0.02 -10.73
CA ILE A 49 -10.96 0.84 -10.86
C ILE A 49 -10.01 0.27 -11.93
N MET A 50 -9.67 -1.02 -11.88
CA MET A 50 -8.82 -1.64 -12.90
C MET A 50 -9.43 -1.55 -14.29
N ALA A 51 -10.76 -1.74 -14.42
CA ALA A 51 -11.46 -1.55 -15.69
C ALA A 51 -11.32 -0.11 -16.22
N ALA A 52 -11.45 0.89 -15.36
CA ALA A 52 -11.27 2.30 -15.71
C ALA A 52 -9.82 2.65 -16.10
N LEU A 53 -8.85 1.88 -15.63
CA LEU A 53 -7.44 2.08 -15.94
C LEU A 53 -6.99 1.41 -17.25
N LEU A 54 -7.73 0.44 -17.78
CA LEU A 54 -7.33 -0.28 -18.99
C LEU A 54 -7.03 0.63 -20.20
N PRO A 55 -7.83 1.67 -20.52
CA PRO A 55 -7.55 2.50 -21.69
C PRO A 55 -6.16 3.12 -21.69
N ASP A 56 -5.63 3.46 -20.50
CA ASP A 56 -4.35 4.13 -20.35
C ASP A 56 -3.20 3.18 -19.98
N TYR A 57 -3.50 2.05 -19.31
CA TYR A 57 -2.49 1.22 -18.66
C TYR A 57 -2.48 -0.25 -19.10
N GLU A 58 -3.31 -0.69 -20.04
CA GLU A 58 -3.24 -2.06 -20.56
C GLU A 58 -1.85 -2.37 -21.13
N GLY A 59 -1.22 -3.43 -20.60
CA GLY A 59 0.12 -3.82 -21.02
C GLY A 59 1.26 -2.90 -20.55
N ARG A 60 1.05 -2.03 -19.54
CA ARG A 60 2.05 -1.03 -19.11
C ARG A 60 2.57 -1.17 -17.68
N VAL A 61 1.95 -1.98 -16.86
CA VAL A 61 2.36 -2.17 -15.45
C VAL A 61 3.49 -3.18 -15.37
N GLN A 62 4.66 -2.76 -14.90
CA GLN A 62 5.84 -3.63 -14.85
C GLN A 62 5.77 -4.67 -13.75
N LEU A 63 5.21 -4.29 -12.59
CA LEU A 63 5.10 -5.15 -11.43
C LEU A 63 3.74 -4.97 -10.77
N ILE A 64 3.03 -6.06 -10.54
CA ILE A 64 1.84 -6.07 -9.68
C ILE A 64 2.15 -6.94 -8.46
N TYR A 65 1.99 -6.37 -7.27
CA TYR A 65 1.88 -7.11 -6.03
C TYR A 65 0.42 -7.08 -5.58
N ALA A 66 -0.13 -8.22 -5.21
CA ALA A 66 -1.51 -8.34 -4.77
C ALA A 66 -1.59 -9.18 -3.50
N ASP A 67 -2.26 -8.62 -2.47
CA ASP A 67 -2.49 -9.24 -1.16
C ASP A 67 -4.01 -9.25 -0.88
N PRO A 68 -4.79 -10.04 -1.66
CA PRO A 68 -6.25 -10.07 -1.54
C PRO A 68 -6.68 -10.70 -0.22
N PRO A 69 -7.98 -10.66 0.15
CA PRO A 69 -8.50 -11.49 1.23
C PRO A 69 -8.17 -12.97 1.01
N PHE A 70 -7.86 -13.72 2.10
CA PHE A 70 -7.33 -15.10 2.03
C PHE A 70 -8.38 -16.18 2.21
N PHE A 71 -9.67 -15.85 2.26
CA PHE A 71 -10.75 -16.79 2.57
C PHE A 71 -10.71 -17.30 4.02
N THR A 72 -10.30 -16.45 4.95
CA THR A 72 -10.19 -16.84 6.37
C THR A 72 -11.51 -16.80 7.12
N ASN A 73 -12.56 -16.22 6.53
CA ASN A 73 -13.87 -15.97 7.13
C ASN A 73 -13.79 -15.19 8.45
N ARG A 74 -12.94 -14.14 8.48
CA ARG A 74 -12.72 -13.27 9.64
C ARG A 74 -12.92 -11.79 9.29
N LYS A 75 -13.29 -11.03 10.33
CA LYS A 75 -13.25 -9.56 10.28
C LYS A 75 -11.94 -9.06 10.87
N TYR A 76 -11.28 -8.17 10.17
CA TYR A 76 -10.03 -7.57 10.60
C TYR A 76 -10.27 -6.11 10.94
N ALA A 77 -10.12 -5.74 12.21
CA ALA A 77 -10.27 -4.37 12.67
C ALA A 77 -8.94 -3.62 12.63
N ALA A 78 -8.97 -2.38 12.17
CA ALA A 78 -7.87 -1.44 12.33
C ALA A 78 -7.82 -0.94 13.78
N ARG A 79 -6.61 -0.78 14.30
CA ARG A 79 -6.37 -0.26 15.63
C ARG A 79 -5.96 1.19 15.53
N ILE A 80 -6.76 2.06 16.13
CA ILE A 80 -6.54 3.48 16.11
C ILE A 80 -6.11 3.94 17.48
N GLY A 81 -5.26 4.95 17.50
CA GLY A 81 -4.85 5.60 18.73
C GLY A 81 -3.52 5.08 19.24
N ARG A 82 -3.10 5.67 20.33
CA ARG A 82 -1.78 5.52 20.93
C ARG A 82 -1.63 4.32 21.80
N GLY A 83 -2.56 3.50 21.91
CA GLY A 83 -2.51 2.33 22.75
C GLY A 83 -1.93 1.12 22.06
N GLU A 84 -1.07 1.32 21.09
CA GLU A 84 -0.36 0.21 20.41
C GLU A 84 0.61 -0.52 21.34
N ASP A 85 0.87 0.04 22.53
CA ASP A 85 1.48 -0.73 23.61
C ASP A 85 0.61 -1.94 23.94
N SER A 86 1.13 -3.13 23.67
CA SER A 86 0.46 -4.41 23.94
C SER A 86 0.05 -4.58 25.41
N ARG A 87 0.63 -3.79 26.30
CA ARG A 87 0.37 -3.80 27.74
C ARG A 87 -0.93 -3.09 28.16
N LYS A 88 -1.55 -2.32 27.26
CA LYS A 88 -2.79 -1.59 27.53
C LYS A 88 -3.83 -1.72 26.42
N PRO A 89 -4.28 -2.94 26.07
CA PRO A 89 -5.22 -3.14 24.98
C PRO A 89 -6.58 -2.47 25.20
N ALA A 90 -6.97 -2.19 26.45
CA ALA A 90 -8.22 -1.50 26.77
C ALA A 90 -8.26 -0.02 26.31
N GLY A 91 -7.10 0.57 26.02
CA GLY A 91 -7.02 1.94 25.51
C GLY A 91 -7.07 2.04 23.97
N TRP A 92 -7.20 0.92 23.26
CA TRP A 92 -7.26 0.93 21.81
C TRP A 92 -8.67 1.22 21.32
N GLN A 93 -8.78 2.16 20.40
CA GLN A 93 -9.99 2.32 19.62
C GLN A 93 -9.92 1.40 18.40
N LEU A 94 -11.00 0.68 18.14
CA LEU A 94 -11.14 -0.18 16.96
C LEU A 94 -11.96 0.56 15.91
N SER A 95 -11.51 0.51 14.68
CA SER A 95 -12.23 0.98 13.51
C SER A 95 -12.36 -0.16 12.51
N ASP A 96 -13.26 -0.03 11.57
CA ASP A 96 -13.38 -0.99 10.47
C ASP A 96 -12.09 -1.03 9.66
N GLY A 97 -11.54 -2.23 9.53
CA GLY A 97 -10.46 -2.54 8.61
C GLY A 97 -11.03 -3.11 7.33
N TYR A 98 -10.90 -4.42 7.14
CA TYR A 98 -11.53 -5.13 6.03
C TYR A 98 -12.22 -6.42 6.50
N GLN A 99 -13.14 -6.91 5.67
CA GLN A 99 -13.84 -8.15 5.90
C GLN A 99 -13.33 -9.20 4.91
N ASP A 100 -12.91 -10.34 5.46
CA ASP A 100 -12.57 -11.53 4.71
C ASP A 100 -13.63 -12.59 5.03
N ASN A 101 -14.87 -12.31 4.63
CA ASN A 101 -16.05 -13.11 4.96
C ASN A 101 -16.85 -13.43 3.70
N TRP A 102 -16.95 -14.69 3.39
CA TRP A 102 -17.49 -15.23 2.15
C TRP A 102 -18.63 -16.20 2.41
N SER A 103 -19.70 -16.11 1.63
CA SER A 103 -20.81 -17.04 1.70
C SER A 103 -20.47 -18.45 1.17
N SER A 104 -19.52 -18.53 0.24
CA SER A 104 -19.07 -19.77 -0.36
C SER A 104 -17.66 -19.64 -0.96
N LEU A 105 -17.02 -20.78 -1.18
CA LEU A 105 -15.75 -20.85 -1.91
C LEU A 105 -15.93 -20.37 -3.36
N ASP A 106 -17.02 -20.72 -4.03
CA ASP A 106 -17.32 -20.33 -5.41
C ASP A 106 -17.35 -18.81 -5.57
N GLY A 107 -18.02 -18.13 -4.61
CA GLY A 107 -18.09 -16.66 -4.60
C GLY A 107 -16.70 -16.02 -4.42
N TYR A 108 -15.87 -16.59 -3.56
CA TYR A 108 -14.48 -16.15 -3.39
C TYR A 108 -13.64 -16.38 -4.66
N LEU A 109 -13.74 -17.55 -5.27
CA LEU A 109 -13.02 -17.88 -6.50
C LEU A 109 -13.41 -16.98 -7.66
N GLN A 110 -14.70 -16.67 -7.81
CA GLN A 110 -15.20 -15.74 -8.83
C GLN A 110 -14.62 -14.34 -8.60
N PHE A 111 -14.67 -13.84 -7.36
CA PHE A 111 -14.07 -12.57 -6.97
C PHE A 111 -12.58 -12.47 -7.34
N LEU A 112 -11.82 -13.51 -7.02
CA LEU A 112 -10.38 -13.55 -7.29
C LEU A 112 -10.09 -13.67 -8.78
N TYR A 113 -10.82 -14.53 -9.50
CA TYR A 113 -10.63 -14.80 -10.91
C TYR A 113 -10.80 -13.57 -11.80
N GLU A 114 -11.88 -12.80 -11.60
CA GLU A 114 -12.13 -11.57 -12.35
C GLU A 114 -11.02 -10.53 -12.15
N ARG A 115 -10.53 -10.40 -10.92
CA ARG A 115 -9.48 -9.44 -10.59
C ARG A 115 -8.12 -9.85 -11.13
N LEU A 116 -7.79 -11.13 -11.03
CA LEU A 116 -6.56 -11.66 -11.62
C LEU A 116 -6.54 -11.49 -13.15
N ALA A 117 -7.68 -11.73 -13.83
CA ALA A 117 -7.78 -11.52 -15.26
C ALA A 117 -7.49 -10.06 -15.68
N LEU A 118 -7.99 -9.08 -14.94
CA LEU A 118 -7.68 -7.66 -15.19
C LEU A 118 -6.22 -7.32 -14.86
N MET A 119 -5.67 -7.85 -13.78
CA MET A 119 -4.25 -7.65 -13.44
C MET A 119 -3.34 -8.19 -14.56
N VAL A 120 -3.66 -9.37 -15.13
CA VAL A 120 -2.92 -9.92 -16.26
C VAL A 120 -2.98 -9.01 -17.48
N ARG A 121 -4.14 -8.39 -17.77
CA ARG A 121 -4.27 -7.42 -18.86
C ARG A 121 -3.42 -6.16 -18.63
N LEU A 122 -3.37 -5.65 -17.41
CA LEU A 122 -2.59 -4.46 -17.06
C LEU A 122 -1.07 -4.69 -17.12
N LEU A 123 -0.60 -5.94 -16.87
CA LEU A 123 0.83 -6.25 -16.87
C LEU A 123 1.50 -5.95 -18.23
N ALA A 124 2.70 -5.40 -18.18
CA ALA A 124 3.58 -5.26 -19.34
C ALA A 124 3.97 -6.66 -19.89
N PRO A 125 4.32 -6.78 -21.19
CA PRO A 125 4.72 -8.07 -21.78
C PRO A 125 5.88 -8.77 -21.04
N ASN A 126 6.76 -8.01 -20.39
CA ASN A 126 7.85 -8.49 -19.53
C ASN A 126 7.58 -8.24 -18.04
N GLY A 127 6.32 -7.99 -17.67
CA GLY A 127 5.89 -7.71 -16.30
C GLY A 127 5.74 -8.97 -15.46
N MET A 128 5.75 -8.76 -14.14
CA MET A 128 5.63 -9.80 -13.12
C MET A 128 4.42 -9.55 -12.22
N LEU A 129 3.69 -10.62 -11.88
CA LEU A 129 2.66 -10.65 -10.84
C LEU A 129 3.16 -11.44 -9.64
N TYR A 130 3.08 -10.84 -8.45
CA TYR A 130 3.29 -11.51 -7.17
C TYR A 130 1.96 -11.55 -6.42
N LEU A 131 1.39 -12.74 -6.29
CA LEU A 131 0.13 -12.98 -5.57
C LEU A 131 0.41 -13.62 -4.22
N HIS A 132 0.10 -12.89 -3.15
CA HIS A 132 0.35 -13.30 -1.77
C HIS A 132 -0.91 -13.87 -1.16
N LEU A 133 -0.83 -15.10 -0.64
CA LEU A 133 -1.93 -15.82 0.00
C LEU A 133 -1.40 -16.73 1.10
N ASP A 134 -2.29 -17.14 1.99
CA ASP A 134 -2.01 -18.24 2.92
C ASP A 134 -2.60 -19.57 2.43
N TRP A 135 -2.42 -20.61 3.20
CA TRP A 135 -2.86 -21.98 2.92
C TRP A 135 -4.37 -22.16 2.65
N HIS A 136 -5.23 -21.17 2.95
CA HIS A 136 -6.66 -21.29 2.67
C HIS A 136 -6.95 -21.14 1.15
N ALA A 137 -6.16 -20.37 0.44
CA ALA A 137 -6.47 -19.97 -0.93
C ALA A 137 -5.35 -20.21 -1.96
N ASP A 138 -4.10 -20.43 -1.53
CA ASP A 138 -2.91 -20.52 -2.40
C ASP A 138 -3.04 -21.59 -3.50
N ALA A 139 -3.50 -22.79 -3.16
CA ALA A 139 -3.67 -23.89 -4.11
C ALA A 139 -4.70 -23.55 -5.21
N TYR A 140 -5.81 -22.90 -4.85
CA TYR A 140 -6.82 -22.49 -5.83
C TYR A 140 -6.30 -21.37 -6.71
N ALA A 141 -5.66 -20.38 -6.12
CA ALA A 141 -5.09 -19.23 -6.84
C ALA A 141 -4.01 -19.67 -7.85
N ARG A 142 -3.20 -20.69 -7.49
CA ARG A 142 -2.24 -21.29 -8.39
C ARG A 142 -2.91 -21.82 -9.66
N LEU A 143 -4.02 -22.57 -9.51
CA LEU A 143 -4.76 -23.11 -10.66
C LEU A 143 -5.40 -22.00 -11.51
N LEU A 144 -5.89 -20.91 -10.89
CA LEU A 144 -6.43 -19.76 -11.61
C LEU A 144 -5.34 -19.05 -12.43
N LEU A 145 -4.14 -18.86 -11.87
CA LEU A 145 -3.02 -18.24 -12.57
C LEU A 145 -2.46 -19.15 -13.67
N ASP A 146 -2.40 -20.47 -13.45
CA ASP A 146 -2.05 -21.44 -14.49
C ASP A 146 -3.03 -21.39 -15.67
N GLU A 147 -4.33 -21.16 -15.41
CA GLU A 147 -5.34 -20.99 -16.46
C GLU A 147 -5.17 -19.67 -17.21
N LEU A 148 -4.92 -18.56 -16.51
CA LEU A 148 -4.86 -17.22 -17.10
C LEU A 148 -3.53 -16.93 -17.83
N LEU A 149 -2.43 -17.47 -17.35
CA LEU A 149 -1.07 -17.18 -17.85
C LEU A 149 -0.38 -18.36 -18.49
N GLY A 150 -0.70 -19.58 -18.06
CA GLY A 150 -0.01 -20.82 -18.37
C GLY A 150 0.91 -21.27 -17.22
N PRO A 151 0.97 -22.58 -16.93
CA PRO A 151 1.78 -23.13 -15.85
C PRO A 151 3.28 -22.90 -16.05
N GLU A 152 3.73 -22.76 -17.31
CA GLU A 152 5.13 -22.45 -17.65
C GLU A 152 5.53 -21.00 -17.35
N LYS A 153 4.59 -20.13 -16.97
CA LYS A 153 4.85 -18.75 -16.56
C LYS A 153 5.11 -18.61 -15.06
N LEU A 154 4.92 -19.67 -14.30
CA LEU A 154 5.34 -19.66 -12.90
C LEU A 154 6.88 -19.55 -12.84
N VAL A 155 7.33 -18.53 -12.16
CA VAL A 155 8.77 -18.29 -11.91
C VAL A 155 9.19 -18.89 -10.57
N ASN A 156 8.44 -18.58 -9.50
CA ASN A 156 8.70 -19.11 -8.15
C ASN A 156 7.41 -19.27 -7.33
N GLU A 157 7.43 -20.23 -6.44
CA GLU A 157 6.57 -20.30 -5.24
C GLU A 157 7.43 -19.88 -4.06
N ILE A 158 7.25 -18.66 -3.57
CA ILE A 158 8.07 -18.10 -2.50
C ILE A 158 7.37 -18.33 -1.17
N ILE A 159 8.07 -18.92 -0.22
CA ILE A 159 7.58 -19.18 1.12
C ILE A 159 8.07 -18.05 2.05
N TRP A 160 7.17 -17.16 2.44
CA TRP A 160 7.48 -16.15 3.46
C TRP A 160 7.27 -16.72 4.83
N VAL A 161 8.37 -16.95 5.55
CA VAL A 161 8.39 -17.52 6.92
C VAL A 161 8.45 -16.40 7.94
N TYR A 162 7.65 -16.52 9.02
CA TYR A 162 7.65 -15.60 10.14
C TYR A 162 7.44 -16.31 11.48
N HIS A 163 7.87 -15.70 12.58
CA HIS A 163 7.66 -16.22 13.93
C HIS A 163 6.53 -15.49 14.66
N GLY A 164 5.95 -16.16 15.61
CA GLY A 164 4.91 -15.61 16.49
C GLY A 164 4.28 -16.69 17.38
N PRO A 165 3.58 -16.32 18.44
CA PRO A 165 2.86 -17.27 19.28
C PRO A 165 1.79 -18.00 18.48
N SER A 166 1.53 -19.27 18.85
CA SER A 166 0.43 -20.05 18.29
C SER A 166 -0.30 -20.81 19.42
N PRO A 167 -1.62 -20.74 19.45
CA PRO A 167 -2.41 -21.53 20.40
C PRO A 167 -2.58 -22.99 19.97
N ILE A 168 -2.20 -23.36 18.74
CA ILE A 168 -2.38 -24.70 18.18
C ILE A 168 -1.59 -25.71 19.00
N ARG A 169 -2.26 -26.82 19.41
CA ARG A 169 -1.67 -27.93 20.17
C ARG A 169 -1.87 -29.29 19.49
N THR A 170 -2.72 -29.34 18.46
CA THR A 170 -3.13 -30.59 17.78
C THR A 170 -2.52 -30.73 16.38
N ALA A 171 -1.77 -29.72 15.93
CA ALA A 171 -1.10 -29.72 14.63
C ALA A 171 0.15 -28.83 14.69
N PHE A 172 1.00 -28.89 13.67
CA PHE A 172 2.09 -27.94 13.51
C PHE A 172 1.57 -26.51 13.35
N SER A 173 2.26 -25.55 13.99
CA SER A 173 1.92 -24.12 13.87
C SER A 173 2.22 -23.62 12.47
N ARG A 174 1.19 -23.07 11.80
CA ARG A 174 1.35 -22.44 10.48
C ARG A 174 2.01 -21.10 10.66
N LYS A 175 3.20 -20.92 10.10
CA LYS A 175 4.08 -19.75 10.26
C LYS A 175 4.72 -19.37 8.93
N HIS A 176 3.95 -19.51 7.86
CA HIS A 176 4.35 -19.06 6.53
C HIS A 176 3.09 -18.70 5.72
N ASP A 177 3.31 -17.83 4.76
CA ASP A 177 2.39 -17.53 3.67
C ASP A 177 3.11 -17.85 2.35
N MET A 178 2.34 -18.01 1.27
CA MET A 178 2.82 -18.30 -0.06
C MET A 178 2.74 -17.05 -0.93
N ILE A 179 3.79 -16.78 -1.71
CA ILE A 179 3.79 -15.73 -2.72
C ILE A 179 4.07 -16.38 -4.08
N LEU A 180 3.05 -16.43 -4.93
CA LEU A 180 3.13 -16.97 -6.28
C LEU A 180 3.67 -15.89 -7.22
N ALA A 181 4.83 -16.12 -7.81
CA ALA A 181 5.48 -15.20 -8.76
C ALA A 181 5.30 -15.70 -10.20
N TYR A 182 4.55 -14.96 -11.00
CA TYR A 182 4.28 -15.28 -12.40
C TYR A 182 4.81 -14.20 -13.34
N ALA A 183 5.42 -14.59 -14.44
CA ALA A 183 5.74 -13.72 -15.56
C ALA A 183 4.56 -13.67 -16.55
N ARG A 184 4.27 -12.51 -17.15
CA ARG A 184 3.28 -12.42 -18.22
C ARG A 184 3.77 -13.05 -19.52
N GLY A 185 4.99 -12.78 -19.89
CA GLY A 185 5.58 -13.22 -21.16
C GLY A 185 6.70 -14.25 -21.04
N GLY A 186 7.45 -14.42 -22.10
CA GLY A 186 8.63 -15.31 -22.13
C GLY A 186 9.89 -14.68 -21.54
N SER A 187 9.91 -13.36 -21.30
CA SER A 187 10.98 -12.63 -20.65
C SER A 187 10.42 -11.76 -19.53
N TYR A 188 11.20 -11.53 -18.49
CA TYR A 188 10.83 -10.69 -17.36
C TYR A 188 12.06 -10.04 -16.74
N ILE A 189 11.86 -8.97 -15.96
CA ILE A 189 12.93 -8.30 -15.22
C ILE A 189 13.24 -9.11 -13.97
N PHE A 190 14.52 -9.48 -13.79
CA PHE A 190 15.04 -10.02 -12.55
C PHE A 190 16.41 -9.45 -12.24
N ASN A 191 16.45 -8.45 -11.37
CA ASN A 191 17.65 -7.72 -10.97
C ASN A 191 18.38 -8.48 -9.85
N ALA A 192 19.05 -9.58 -10.19
CA ALA A 192 19.70 -10.46 -9.24
C ALA A 192 20.66 -9.73 -8.27
N ASP A 193 21.43 -8.78 -8.78
CA ASP A 193 22.42 -8.04 -7.98
C ASP A 193 21.80 -7.07 -6.96
N ALA A 194 20.58 -6.60 -7.23
CA ALA A 194 19.85 -5.70 -6.32
C ALA A 194 19.31 -6.41 -5.07
N VAL A 195 19.25 -7.75 -5.09
CA VAL A 195 18.63 -8.55 -4.02
C VAL A 195 19.59 -9.58 -3.41
N ARG A 196 20.88 -9.52 -3.75
CA ARG A 196 21.88 -10.46 -3.20
C ARG A 196 22.00 -10.34 -1.68
N GLU A 197 22.21 -11.47 -1.06
CA GLU A 197 22.51 -11.61 0.37
C GLU A 197 23.93 -12.16 0.56
N PRO A 198 24.59 -11.80 1.67
CA PRO A 198 25.85 -12.42 2.03
C PRO A 198 25.70 -13.95 2.18
N TYR A 199 26.73 -14.69 1.82
CA TYR A 199 26.80 -16.10 2.16
C TYR A 199 26.81 -16.31 3.67
N ASN A 200 26.19 -17.39 4.10
CA ASN A 200 26.25 -17.81 5.50
C ASN A 200 27.73 -18.00 5.93
N PRO A 201 28.12 -17.56 7.14
CA PRO A 201 29.48 -17.70 7.63
C PRO A 201 30.01 -19.14 7.57
N SER A 202 29.19 -20.15 7.79
CA SER A 202 29.59 -21.57 7.66
C SER A 202 29.96 -21.91 6.21
N THR A 203 29.22 -21.43 5.23
CA THR A 203 29.53 -21.61 3.80
C THR A 203 30.84 -20.92 3.43
N VAL A 204 31.04 -19.68 3.89
CA VAL A 204 32.30 -18.95 3.68
C VAL A 204 33.49 -19.73 4.26
N ASN A 205 33.38 -20.28 5.47
CA ASN A 205 34.42 -21.07 6.11
C ASN A 205 34.69 -22.38 5.37
N THR A 206 33.66 -23.05 4.87
CA THR A 206 33.80 -24.28 4.07
C THR A 206 34.62 -24.02 2.81
N PHE A 207 34.33 -22.93 2.07
CA PHE A 207 35.11 -22.61 0.87
C PHE A 207 36.51 -22.06 1.15
N LYS A 208 36.74 -21.47 2.32
CA LYS A 208 38.11 -21.10 2.77
C LYS A 208 38.97 -22.32 3.12
N SER A 209 38.38 -23.35 3.71
CA SER A 209 39.08 -24.56 4.13
C SER A 209 39.25 -25.59 3.01
N SER A 210 38.40 -25.56 1.98
CA SER A 210 38.43 -26.48 0.84
C SER A 210 38.06 -25.74 -0.46
N ALA A 211 39.09 -25.56 -1.30
CA ALA A 211 38.95 -24.73 -2.51
C ALA A 211 37.81 -25.15 -3.48
N LYS A 212 37.30 -26.35 -3.36
CA LYS A 212 36.18 -26.83 -4.20
C LYS A 212 34.99 -27.35 -3.40
N ALA A 213 35.17 -27.67 -2.11
CA ALA A 213 34.12 -28.20 -1.21
C ALA A 213 33.14 -29.21 -1.90
N GLY A 214 33.62 -29.97 -2.89
CA GLY A 214 32.77 -30.88 -3.68
C GLY A 214 31.98 -30.23 -4.80
N PHE A 215 32.02 -28.91 -4.98
CA PHE A 215 31.34 -28.18 -6.07
C PHE A 215 32.32 -27.82 -7.18
N GLY A 216 31.91 -27.94 -8.43
CA GLY A 216 32.77 -27.73 -9.62
C GLY A 216 33.32 -26.30 -9.79
N LYS A 217 32.72 -25.30 -9.12
CA LYS A 217 33.14 -23.88 -9.14
C LYS A 217 33.06 -23.29 -7.76
N ILE A 218 34.05 -22.46 -7.44
CA ILE A 218 34.03 -21.63 -6.21
C ILE A 218 33.10 -20.43 -6.51
N PRO A 219 32.06 -20.17 -5.68
CA PRO A 219 31.24 -19.00 -5.85
C PRO A 219 32.02 -17.72 -5.51
N ASP A 220 31.63 -16.60 -6.09
CA ASP A 220 32.13 -15.30 -5.66
C ASP A 220 31.54 -14.95 -4.29
N LEU A 221 32.31 -15.23 -3.25
CA LEU A 221 31.87 -15.03 -1.87
C LEU A 221 31.68 -13.54 -1.52
N ALA A 222 32.39 -12.64 -2.20
CA ALA A 222 32.26 -11.20 -1.97
C ALA A 222 30.99 -10.63 -2.60
N ARG A 223 30.59 -11.15 -3.76
CA ARG A 223 29.36 -10.75 -4.45
C ARG A 223 28.10 -11.20 -3.73
N GLY A 224 28.18 -12.24 -2.91
CA GLY A 224 27.02 -12.84 -2.28
C GLY A 224 26.20 -13.73 -3.24
N LYS A 225 25.06 -14.21 -2.77
CA LYS A 225 24.16 -15.11 -3.50
C LYS A 225 22.77 -14.48 -3.72
N VAL A 226 22.07 -14.90 -4.76
CA VAL A 226 20.64 -14.67 -4.88
C VAL A 226 19.94 -15.45 -3.77
N PRO A 227 18.99 -14.85 -3.02
CA PRO A 227 18.24 -15.57 -2.00
C PRO A 227 17.54 -16.80 -2.56
N GLU A 228 17.35 -17.79 -1.74
CA GLU A 228 16.46 -18.93 -2.01
C GLU A 228 15.00 -18.45 -2.08
N ASP A 229 14.08 -19.34 -2.45
CA ASP A 229 12.66 -19.07 -2.52
C ASP A 229 11.90 -19.24 -1.19
N TRP A 230 12.59 -19.35 -0.09
CA TRP A 230 12.05 -19.23 1.26
C TRP A 230 12.69 -18.03 1.99
N TRP A 231 11.83 -17.10 2.46
CA TRP A 231 12.27 -15.83 3.02
C TRP A 231 11.85 -15.68 4.46
N TYR A 232 12.78 -15.31 5.31
CA TYR A 232 12.45 -14.90 6.66
C TYR A 232 12.43 -13.39 6.77
N PHE A 233 11.24 -12.82 6.93
CA PHE A 233 11.02 -11.45 7.33
C PHE A 233 10.07 -11.44 8.53
N PRO A 234 10.43 -10.78 9.66
CA PRO A 234 9.54 -10.68 10.78
C PRO A 234 8.28 -9.90 10.39
N VAL A 235 7.12 -10.34 10.90
CA VAL A 235 5.88 -9.56 10.79
C VAL A 235 6.05 -8.20 11.47
N VAL A 236 5.31 -7.19 11.00
CA VAL A 236 5.32 -5.87 11.62
C VAL A 236 4.73 -5.96 13.02
N ALA A 237 5.61 -6.12 14.01
CA ALA A 237 5.24 -6.27 15.40
C ALA A 237 4.65 -4.97 15.96
N ARG A 238 3.97 -5.08 17.11
CA ARG A 238 3.23 -3.96 17.74
C ARG A 238 4.10 -2.74 18.06
N LEU A 239 5.39 -2.95 18.32
CA LEU A 239 6.34 -1.88 18.64
C LEU A 239 7.27 -1.51 17.48
N HIS A 240 7.02 -2.06 16.29
CA HIS A 240 7.85 -1.77 15.11
C HIS A 240 7.62 -0.33 14.63
N THR A 241 8.71 0.32 14.17
CA THR A 241 8.66 1.74 13.76
C THR A 241 7.81 2.00 12.52
N GLU A 242 7.72 1.03 11.61
CA GLU A 242 6.92 1.15 10.37
C GLU A 242 5.42 0.85 10.57
N ARG A 243 5.01 0.47 11.79
CA ARG A 243 3.64 0.09 12.05
C ARG A 243 2.69 1.27 11.92
N THR A 244 1.62 1.06 11.13
CA THR A 244 0.56 2.06 10.89
C THR A 244 -0.70 1.84 11.74
N GLY A 245 -0.84 0.68 12.40
CA GLY A 245 -2.08 0.27 13.08
C GLY A 245 -3.10 -0.41 12.17
N TYR A 246 -2.91 -0.37 10.85
CA TYR A 246 -3.74 -1.13 9.91
C TYR A 246 -3.49 -2.63 10.08
N PRO A 247 -4.54 -3.48 10.03
CA PRO A 247 -4.37 -4.93 10.18
C PRO A 247 -3.56 -5.53 9.02
N THR A 248 -2.91 -6.63 9.30
CA THR A 248 -2.18 -7.45 8.30
C THR A 248 -1.11 -6.72 7.48
N GLN A 249 -0.62 -5.57 7.99
CA GLN A 249 0.46 -4.83 7.33
C GLN A 249 1.66 -5.72 7.01
N LYS A 250 2.08 -5.72 5.75
CA LYS A 250 3.27 -6.42 5.30
C LYS A 250 4.54 -5.61 5.59
N PRO A 251 5.68 -6.28 5.92
CA PRO A 251 6.96 -5.59 6.18
C PRO A 251 7.48 -4.89 4.92
N GLU A 252 8.05 -3.69 5.08
CA GLU A 252 8.67 -2.97 3.96
C GLU A 252 9.80 -3.77 3.31
N ALA A 253 10.62 -4.47 4.10
CA ALA A 253 11.72 -5.28 3.58
C ALA A 253 11.27 -6.40 2.63
N LEU A 254 10.08 -6.99 2.84
CA LEU A 254 9.50 -7.98 1.94
C LEU A 254 9.18 -7.34 0.58
N LEU A 255 8.47 -6.20 0.60
CA LEU A 255 8.08 -5.49 -0.63
C LEU A 255 9.30 -4.88 -1.34
N GLU A 256 10.29 -4.41 -0.59
CA GLU A 256 11.53 -3.88 -1.16
C GLU A 256 12.27 -4.94 -1.97
N ARG A 257 12.40 -6.17 -1.45
CA ARG A 257 12.99 -7.29 -2.20
C ARG A 257 12.24 -7.56 -3.50
N ILE A 258 10.91 -7.65 -3.45
CA ILE A 258 10.07 -7.90 -4.64
C ILE A 258 10.23 -6.77 -5.67
N ILE A 259 10.12 -5.52 -5.23
CA ILE A 259 10.16 -4.35 -6.11
C ILE A 259 11.55 -4.19 -6.75
N LEU A 260 12.61 -4.36 -5.98
CA LEU A 260 13.99 -4.27 -6.51
C LEU A 260 14.30 -5.39 -7.48
N ALA A 261 13.83 -6.62 -7.19
CA ALA A 261 14.04 -7.77 -8.08
C ALA A 261 13.36 -7.60 -9.44
N SER A 262 12.13 -7.06 -9.47
CA SER A 262 11.24 -7.18 -10.64
C SER A 262 10.86 -5.85 -11.28
N SER A 263 11.56 -4.77 -10.96
CA SER A 263 11.36 -3.47 -11.59
C SER A 263 12.62 -2.59 -11.54
N ASN A 264 12.67 -1.58 -12.40
CA ASN A 264 13.71 -0.57 -12.44
C ASN A 264 13.18 0.79 -11.97
N PRO A 265 14.04 1.74 -11.55
CA PRO A 265 13.62 3.12 -11.29
C PRO A 265 12.85 3.70 -12.49
N GLY A 266 11.72 4.37 -12.21
CA GLY A 266 10.80 4.90 -13.22
C GLY A 266 9.72 3.93 -13.68
N ASP A 267 9.86 2.63 -13.45
CA ASP A 267 8.83 1.65 -13.78
C ASP A 267 7.55 1.84 -12.95
N LEU A 268 6.44 1.32 -13.47
CA LEU A 268 5.14 1.38 -12.84
C LEU A 268 4.88 0.11 -12.02
N VAL A 269 4.66 0.28 -10.73
CA VAL A 269 4.30 -0.77 -9.77
C VAL A 269 2.85 -0.60 -9.35
N ALA A 270 2.06 -1.66 -9.31
CA ALA A 270 0.68 -1.59 -8.88
C ALA A 270 0.38 -2.51 -7.68
N ASP A 271 -0.57 -2.04 -6.84
CA ASP A 271 -1.15 -2.82 -5.74
C ASP A 271 -2.63 -2.44 -5.59
N PHE A 272 -3.51 -3.33 -6.04
CA PHE A 272 -4.96 -3.10 -6.02
C PHE A 272 -5.65 -3.60 -4.74
N PHE A 273 -4.86 -4.00 -3.73
CA PHE A 273 -5.28 -4.34 -2.38
C PHE A 273 -4.33 -3.69 -1.36
N CYS A 274 -4.06 -2.39 -1.53
CA CYS A 274 -2.90 -1.73 -0.92
C CYS A 274 -2.92 -1.63 0.61
N GLY A 275 -4.08 -1.77 1.25
CA GLY A 275 -4.23 -1.80 2.71
C GLY A 275 -3.50 -0.64 3.40
N SER A 276 -2.42 -0.96 4.11
CA SER A 276 -1.58 0.03 4.81
C SER A 276 -0.63 0.83 3.91
N GLY A 277 -0.62 0.58 2.60
CA GLY A 277 0.21 1.30 1.64
C GLY A 277 1.70 0.92 1.67
N THR A 278 2.05 -0.29 2.06
CA THR A 278 3.46 -0.71 2.07
C THR A 278 4.05 -0.70 0.66
N THR A 279 3.35 -1.28 -0.31
CA THR A 279 3.80 -1.32 -1.72
C THR A 279 4.03 0.08 -2.30
N PRO A 280 3.05 1.02 -2.28
CA PRO A 280 3.26 2.35 -2.84
C PRO A 280 4.32 3.16 -2.09
N ALA A 281 4.47 2.99 -0.76
CA ALA A 281 5.50 3.68 0.01
C ALA A 281 6.92 3.21 -0.40
N VAL A 282 7.12 1.90 -0.56
CA VAL A 282 8.39 1.33 -1.02
C VAL A 282 8.65 1.70 -2.48
N ALA A 283 7.66 1.64 -3.35
CA ALA A 283 7.77 2.05 -4.76
C ALA A 283 8.25 3.51 -4.87
N ALA A 284 7.60 4.44 -4.16
CA ALA A 284 7.99 5.84 -4.14
C ALA A 284 9.42 6.05 -3.62
N ARG A 285 9.80 5.40 -2.51
CA ARG A 285 11.13 5.48 -1.90
C ARG A 285 12.22 4.97 -2.84
N THR A 286 11.95 3.92 -3.59
CA THR A 286 12.90 3.28 -4.50
C THR A 286 12.86 3.86 -5.92
N GLY A 287 12.15 4.97 -6.13
CA GLY A 287 12.14 5.70 -7.40
C GLY A 287 11.19 5.14 -8.45
N ARG A 288 10.24 4.26 -8.07
CA ARG A 288 9.20 3.73 -8.94
C ARG A 288 7.96 4.61 -8.87
N ARG A 289 7.15 4.59 -9.93
CA ARG A 289 5.79 5.14 -9.92
C ARG A 289 4.83 4.07 -9.40
N PHE A 290 3.66 4.50 -8.92
CA PHE A 290 2.69 3.53 -8.44
C PHE A 290 1.24 3.83 -8.84
N LEU A 291 0.46 2.74 -8.94
CA LEU A 291 -1.01 2.72 -8.90
C LEU A 291 -1.41 1.89 -7.68
N ALA A 292 -2.14 2.47 -6.74
CA ALA A 292 -2.57 1.77 -5.56
C ALA A 292 -4.07 1.95 -5.33
N ALA A 293 -4.78 0.88 -4.97
CA ALA A 293 -6.22 0.93 -4.74
C ALA A 293 -6.62 0.15 -3.50
N ASP A 294 -7.68 0.61 -2.82
CA ASP A 294 -8.35 -0.13 -1.77
C ASP A 294 -9.82 0.32 -1.66
N SER A 295 -10.70 -0.59 -1.29
CA SER A 295 -12.11 -0.29 -1.04
C SER A 295 -12.34 0.39 0.31
N SER A 296 -11.46 0.17 1.28
CA SER A 296 -11.54 0.72 2.64
C SER A 296 -11.06 2.17 2.69
N ARG A 297 -11.93 3.09 3.10
CA ARG A 297 -11.54 4.48 3.37
C ARG A 297 -10.41 4.59 4.41
N ARG A 298 -10.38 3.68 5.38
CA ARG A 298 -9.31 3.63 6.38
C ARG A 298 -7.97 3.21 5.75
N ALA A 299 -7.95 2.28 4.81
CA ALA A 299 -6.77 1.91 4.05
C ALA A 299 -6.22 3.11 3.28
N ILE A 300 -7.08 3.81 2.55
CA ILE A 300 -6.71 5.00 1.77
C ILE A 300 -6.18 6.11 2.67
N HIS A 301 -6.83 6.38 3.81
CA HIS A 301 -6.35 7.36 4.79
C HIS A 301 -4.96 6.96 5.34
N THR A 302 -4.78 5.69 5.71
CA THR A 302 -3.50 5.19 6.23
C THR A 302 -2.39 5.31 5.17
N THR A 303 -2.68 4.90 3.94
CA THR A 303 -1.76 5.00 2.81
C THR A 303 -1.42 6.45 2.49
N ARG A 304 -2.41 7.34 2.43
CA ARG A 304 -2.21 8.79 2.24
C ARG A 304 -1.30 9.38 3.32
N SER A 305 -1.58 9.08 4.60
CA SER A 305 -0.77 9.56 5.73
C SER A 305 0.68 9.06 5.64
N ARG A 306 0.89 7.82 5.23
CA ARG A 306 2.21 7.25 5.03
C ARG A 306 2.96 7.91 3.86
N LEU A 307 2.27 8.14 2.74
CA LEU A 307 2.83 8.79 1.56
C LEU A 307 3.10 10.29 1.74
N ALA A 308 2.46 10.95 2.69
CA ALA A 308 2.75 12.34 3.04
C ALA A 308 4.21 12.56 3.52
N GLY A 309 4.88 11.50 3.97
CA GLY A 309 6.32 11.49 4.26
C GLY A 309 7.22 11.24 3.06
N SER A 310 6.68 11.02 1.86
CA SER A 310 7.45 10.85 0.62
C SER A 310 7.86 12.22 0.04
N PHE A 311 8.61 12.21 -1.07
CA PHE A 311 9.01 13.44 -1.79
C PHE A 311 8.42 13.50 -3.21
N ARG A 312 7.38 12.70 -3.49
CA ARG A 312 6.75 12.64 -4.81
C ARG A 312 5.26 12.97 -4.72
N PRO A 313 4.77 13.87 -5.57
CA PRO A 313 3.33 14.15 -5.67
C PRO A 313 2.53 12.89 -6.03
N PHE A 314 1.32 12.83 -5.50
CA PHE A 314 0.38 11.77 -5.84
C PHE A 314 -1.07 12.28 -5.84
N SER A 315 -1.91 11.72 -6.72
CA SER A 315 -3.35 11.98 -6.72
C SER A 315 -4.07 11.02 -5.77
N VAL A 316 -5.19 11.49 -5.23
CA VAL A 316 -6.20 10.65 -4.59
C VAL A 316 -7.49 10.76 -5.40
N GLU A 317 -7.99 9.63 -5.85
CA GLU A 317 -9.15 9.55 -6.72
C GLU A 317 -10.21 8.63 -6.12
N GLU A 318 -11.47 8.97 -6.27
CA GLU A 318 -12.59 8.20 -5.76
C GLU A 318 -13.38 7.60 -6.91
N GLY A 319 -13.54 6.27 -6.89
CA GLY A 319 -14.43 5.50 -7.75
C GLY A 319 -15.82 5.27 -7.14
N SER A 320 -16.14 5.96 -6.07
CA SER A 320 -17.40 5.90 -5.34
C SER A 320 -17.92 7.31 -5.05
N ALA A 321 -19.15 7.42 -4.53
CA ALA A 321 -19.73 8.71 -4.15
C ALA A 321 -18.81 9.49 -3.20
N PRO A 322 -18.66 10.81 -3.41
CA PRO A 322 -17.77 11.65 -2.61
C PRO A 322 -18.15 11.59 -1.13
N ALA A 323 -17.15 11.62 -0.27
CA ALA A 323 -17.38 11.80 1.15
C ALA A 323 -18.02 13.19 1.38
N SER A 324 -19.09 13.25 2.18
CA SER A 324 -19.63 14.53 2.61
C SER A 324 -18.63 15.17 3.60
N HIS A 325 -18.16 16.35 3.28
CA HIS A 325 -17.32 17.11 4.18
C HIS A 325 -18.18 17.93 5.14
N ARG A 326 -17.95 17.77 6.42
CA ARG A 326 -18.65 18.52 7.48
C ARG A 326 -17.82 19.72 7.90
N ARG A 327 -18.48 20.77 8.39
CA ARG A 327 -17.79 21.87 9.05
C ARG A 327 -17.33 21.40 10.46
N PRO A 328 -16.09 21.65 10.87
CA PRO A 328 -15.59 21.19 12.17
C PRO A 328 -16.24 21.99 13.31
N PRO A 329 -16.56 21.33 14.44
CA PRO A 329 -17.11 22.04 15.60
C PRO A 329 -16.01 22.89 16.26
N ARG A 330 -16.35 24.13 16.66
CA ARG A 330 -15.49 25.01 17.49
C ARG A 330 -14.02 25.06 17.08
N THR A 331 -13.73 24.91 15.77
CA THR A 331 -12.38 24.97 15.22
C THR A 331 -12.10 26.36 14.68
N ARG A 332 -10.93 26.90 15.01
CA ARG A 332 -10.41 28.16 14.50
C ARG A 332 -9.08 27.92 13.80
N VAL A 333 -8.83 28.70 12.78
CA VAL A 333 -7.56 28.71 12.07
C VAL A 333 -7.00 30.11 12.16
N LEU A 334 -5.78 30.21 12.67
CA LEU A 334 -5.04 31.47 12.77
C LEU A 334 -3.90 31.42 11.76
N MET A 335 -3.80 32.43 10.92
CA MET A 335 -2.71 32.60 9.99
C MET A 335 -1.92 33.86 10.36
N LYS A 336 -0.60 33.70 10.61
CA LYS A 336 0.30 34.78 10.92
C LYS A 336 1.70 34.46 10.35
N ASP A 337 2.28 35.40 9.66
CA ASP A 337 3.67 35.33 9.13
C ASP A 337 3.99 34.04 8.36
N GLY A 338 3.07 33.60 7.50
CA GLY A 338 3.22 32.34 6.72
C GLY A 338 3.03 31.07 7.55
N ARG A 339 2.60 31.18 8.79
CA ARG A 339 2.32 30.04 9.67
C ARG A 339 0.83 29.93 9.95
N LEU A 340 0.29 28.77 9.69
CA LEU A 340 -1.10 28.42 9.96
C LEU A 340 -1.17 27.57 11.22
N THR A 341 -2.00 27.97 12.18
CA THR A 341 -2.17 27.27 13.46
C THR A 341 -3.63 26.88 13.64
N LEU A 342 -3.88 25.62 14.01
CA LEU A 342 -5.19 25.09 14.35
C LEU A 342 -5.44 25.17 15.86
N ASP A 343 -6.58 25.76 16.22
CA ASP A 343 -7.19 25.65 17.56
C ASP A 343 -8.47 24.80 17.41
N THR A 344 -8.43 23.55 17.84
CA THR A 344 -9.50 22.58 17.63
C THR A 344 -9.65 21.61 18.80
N PRO A 345 -10.90 21.28 19.21
CA PRO A 345 -11.15 20.21 20.18
C PRO A 345 -11.07 18.80 19.56
N LEU A 346 -10.90 18.68 18.23
CA LEU A 346 -10.87 17.40 17.54
C LEU A 346 -9.56 16.67 17.78
N GLU A 347 -9.64 15.37 18.02
CA GLU A 347 -8.48 14.50 18.04
C GLU A 347 -8.11 14.12 16.59
N LEU A 348 -7.12 14.84 16.04
CA LEU A 348 -6.73 14.68 14.64
C LEU A 348 -5.71 13.57 14.46
N ASP A 349 -5.85 12.82 13.36
CA ASP A 349 -4.90 11.83 12.86
C ASP A 349 -4.08 12.38 11.68
N TYR A 350 -4.70 13.28 10.90
CA TYR A 350 -4.11 13.93 9.74
C TYR A 350 -4.79 15.29 9.50
N TRP A 351 -4.05 16.28 9.04
CA TRP A 351 -4.63 17.48 8.44
C TRP A 351 -3.70 18.09 7.41
N GLU A 352 -4.27 18.86 6.50
CA GLU A 352 -3.58 19.39 5.34
C GLU A 352 -4.15 20.73 4.89
N VAL A 353 -3.37 21.47 4.13
CA VAL A 353 -3.67 22.81 3.69
C VAL A 353 -3.56 22.93 2.17
N ASP A 354 -4.60 23.49 1.57
CA ASP A 354 -4.57 24.06 0.23
C ASP A 354 -4.49 25.59 0.38
N PRO A 355 -3.35 26.22 0.06
CA PRO A 355 -3.14 27.65 0.30
C PRO A 355 -3.76 28.55 -0.77
N ALA A 356 -4.31 27.97 -1.85
CA ALA A 356 -4.87 28.73 -2.99
C ALA A 356 -6.09 28.03 -3.60
N TRP A 357 -7.01 27.55 -2.76
CA TRP A 357 -8.16 26.79 -3.21
C TRP A 357 -9.17 27.66 -3.96
N GLN A 358 -9.49 27.25 -5.20
CA GLN A 358 -10.43 27.97 -6.07
C GLN A 358 -11.64 27.11 -6.47
N GLY A 359 -11.98 26.10 -5.67
CA GLY A 359 -12.93 25.08 -6.05
C GLY A 359 -12.27 23.88 -6.71
N GLY A 360 -13.02 22.79 -6.88
CA GLY A 360 -12.53 21.57 -7.50
C GLY A 360 -11.63 20.70 -6.59
N PRO A 361 -10.66 19.98 -7.16
CA PRO A 361 -9.80 19.10 -6.39
C PRO A 361 -8.92 19.83 -5.39
N PHE A 362 -8.77 19.26 -4.19
CA PHE A 362 -7.94 19.83 -3.13
C PHE A 362 -6.44 19.66 -3.45
N ARG A 363 -5.68 20.74 -3.44
CA ARG A 363 -4.22 20.74 -3.69
C ARG A 363 -3.45 20.89 -2.39
N SER A 364 -3.09 19.78 -1.77
CA SER A 364 -2.44 19.74 -0.47
C SER A 364 -0.97 20.12 -0.56
N ALA A 365 -0.63 21.35 -0.19
CA ALA A 365 0.74 21.86 -0.20
C ALA A 365 1.51 21.59 1.10
N ALA A 366 0.80 21.45 2.23
CA ALA A 366 1.38 21.18 3.52
C ALA A 366 0.51 20.17 4.29
N GLN A 367 1.17 19.24 4.98
CA GLN A 367 0.52 18.13 5.68
C GLN A 367 1.10 17.97 7.08
N ALA A 368 0.24 17.63 8.04
CA ALA A 368 0.65 17.12 9.33
C ALA A 368 0.05 15.73 9.54
N VAL A 369 0.88 14.80 9.95
CA VAL A 369 0.53 13.42 10.26
C VAL A 369 0.75 13.18 11.73
N ARG A 370 -0.16 12.47 12.39
CA ARG A 370 0.00 12.09 13.79
C ARG A 370 1.16 11.11 13.93
N PRO A 371 2.16 11.43 14.77
CA PRO A 371 3.28 10.54 14.98
C PRO A 371 2.87 9.25 15.68
N VAL A 372 3.34 8.12 15.18
CA VAL A 372 3.00 6.78 15.72
C VAL A 372 3.34 6.64 17.21
N ARG A 373 4.42 7.26 17.68
CA ARG A 373 4.89 7.10 19.08
C ARG A 373 4.54 8.23 20.02
N SER A 374 4.65 9.49 19.59
CA SER A 374 4.45 10.66 20.47
C SER A 374 2.99 11.05 20.62
N GLY A 375 2.21 10.69 19.71
CA GLY A 375 0.77 10.79 19.73
C GLY A 375 0.17 12.17 19.67
N ARG A 376 0.89 13.27 19.59
CA ARG A 376 0.37 14.60 19.32
C ARG A 376 0.72 15.01 17.90
N ILE A 377 -0.34 15.30 17.13
CA ILE A 377 -0.16 15.86 15.79
C ILE A 377 0.31 17.32 15.92
N PRO A 378 1.24 17.78 15.07
CA PRO A 378 1.55 19.19 14.98
C PRO A 378 0.29 19.98 14.61
N LEU A 379 -0.05 21.01 15.37
CA LEU A 379 -1.19 21.90 15.11
C LEU A 379 -0.77 23.19 14.38
N ALA A 380 0.44 23.25 13.89
CA ALA A 380 0.94 24.36 13.08
C ALA A 380 1.69 23.85 11.86
N LEU A 381 1.46 24.50 10.71
CA LEU A 381 2.14 24.25 9.46
C LEU A 381 2.64 25.57 8.85
N GLU A 382 3.81 25.51 8.24
CA GLU A 382 4.31 26.61 7.41
C GLU A 382 3.68 26.50 6.03
N ILE A 383 3.17 27.63 5.52
CA ILE A 383 2.61 27.73 4.17
C ILE A 383 3.23 28.92 3.46
N LYS A 384 3.60 28.72 2.19
CA LYS A 384 4.10 29.83 1.36
C LYS A 384 2.88 30.55 0.77
N ASN A 385 2.64 31.79 1.19
CA ASN A 385 1.63 32.71 0.66
C ASN A 385 0.25 32.08 0.41
N GLY A 386 -0.72 32.38 1.22
CA GLY A 386 -2.09 31.85 1.07
C GLY A 386 -3.11 32.97 0.80
N ARG A 387 -3.83 32.86 -0.32
CA ARG A 387 -5.14 33.52 -0.52
C ARG A 387 -6.15 32.41 -0.73
N ASP A 388 -7.34 32.52 -0.16
CA ASP A 388 -8.38 31.47 -0.26
C ASP A 388 -7.91 30.11 0.32
N VAL A 389 -7.38 30.15 1.53
CA VAL A 389 -6.83 28.98 2.21
C VAL A 389 -7.95 28.04 2.65
N ARG A 390 -7.85 26.78 2.28
CA ARG A 390 -8.73 25.71 2.79
C ARG A 390 -7.93 24.69 3.59
N VAL A 391 -8.50 24.27 4.72
CA VAL A 391 -7.96 23.22 5.59
C VAL A 391 -8.85 22.00 5.53
N ARG A 392 -8.26 20.82 5.37
CA ARG A 392 -8.92 19.54 5.52
C ARG A 392 -8.34 18.79 6.70
N MET A 393 -9.21 18.21 7.52
CA MET A 393 -8.85 17.51 8.75
C MET A 393 -9.48 16.13 8.77
N VAL A 394 -8.74 15.13 9.23
CA VAL A 394 -9.23 13.77 9.47
C VAL A 394 -9.01 13.42 10.92
N THR A 395 -10.07 13.06 11.62
CA THR A 395 -10.00 12.64 13.02
C THR A 395 -9.47 11.22 13.16
N VAL A 396 -9.11 10.85 14.37
CA VAL A 396 -8.71 9.47 14.72
C VAL A 396 -9.80 8.46 14.37
N GLN A 397 -11.07 8.85 14.47
CA GLN A 397 -12.23 8.01 14.09
C GLN A 397 -12.42 7.91 12.58
N GLY A 398 -11.71 8.73 11.79
CA GLY A 398 -11.80 8.75 10.32
C GLY A 398 -12.87 9.71 9.78
N GLU A 399 -13.44 10.58 10.63
CA GLU A 399 -14.33 11.63 10.16
C GLU A 399 -13.53 12.72 9.46
N THR A 400 -14.04 13.21 8.33
CA THR A 400 -13.40 14.25 7.53
C THR A 400 -14.14 15.57 7.65
N TYR A 401 -13.40 16.63 7.90
CA TYR A 401 -13.88 17.99 8.02
C TYR A 401 -13.11 18.92 7.07
N GLN A 402 -13.81 19.98 6.61
CA GLN A 402 -13.19 21.05 5.83
C GLN A 402 -13.59 22.41 6.37
N LEU A 403 -12.68 23.38 6.29
CA LEU A 403 -12.87 24.74 6.74
C LEU A 403 -12.14 25.70 5.78
N ASP A 404 -12.87 26.70 5.30
CA ASP A 404 -12.29 27.85 4.61
C ASP A 404 -11.73 28.81 5.66
N VAL A 405 -10.52 29.26 5.44
CA VAL A 405 -9.86 30.25 6.32
C VAL A 405 -10.17 31.63 5.77
N GLU A 406 -11.07 32.35 6.43
CA GLU A 406 -11.24 33.77 6.16
C GLU A 406 -9.92 34.46 6.50
N ALA A 407 -9.36 35.19 5.55
CA ALA A 407 -8.17 36.01 5.82
C ALA A 407 -8.53 36.96 7.00
N VAL A 408 -7.88 36.78 8.11
CA VAL A 408 -7.90 37.83 9.15
C VAL A 408 -7.20 39.01 8.49
N ALA A 409 -7.97 40.02 8.10
CA ALA A 409 -7.40 41.31 7.71
C ALA A 409 -6.43 41.69 8.82
N ASP A 410 -5.17 41.92 8.51
CA ASP A 410 -4.25 42.56 9.40
C ASP A 410 -4.98 43.76 9.98
N ALA A 411 -5.22 43.74 11.28
CA ALA A 411 -5.65 44.93 11.96
C ALA A 411 -4.50 45.94 11.76
N ALA A 412 -4.65 46.72 10.70
CA ALA A 412 -3.74 47.81 10.42
C ALA A 412 -3.61 48.67 11.68
N ASP A 413 -2.38 48.92 12.03
CA ASP A 413 -1.95 49.92 12.95
C ASP A 413 -2.96 51.06 13.10
N GLY A 414 -3.54 51.15 14.27
CA GLY A 414 -4.43 52.23 14.68
C GLY A 414 -3.99 52.73 16.06
N LEU A 415 -3.00 53.65 15.99
CA LEU A 415 -2.59 54.60 17.04
C LEU A 415 -1.68 54.09 18.15
#